data_75255ed406bc06f6e3c07430b3d0b441
#
_entry.id   75255ed406bc06f6e3c07430b3d0b441
#
_cell.length_a   1.000
_cell.length_b   1.000
_cell.length_c   1.000
_cell.angle_alpha   90.00
_cell.angle_beta   90.00
_cell.angle_gamma   90.00
#
_symmetry.space_group_name_H-M   'P 1'
#
loop_
_entity.id
_entity.type
_entity.pdbx_description
1 polymer ?
#
loop_
_entity_poly.entity_id
_entity_poly.type
_entity_poly.pdbx_seq_one_letter_code
_entity_poly.pdbx_strand_id
1 'polypeptide(L)'
;MSIHCNSAPTVPTFQGLYTYYYPTSSRSKAFAQAVQDAACAASGAVDRGIASANFVVLRETDMCAVLVETGFMTNVEELTRLCDETYQQKLMEGVARGVGDYLNSLPRK
;
A
#
# COMPACT_ATOMS: atom_id res chain seq x y z
N MET A 1 5.96 -5.03 6.87
CA MET A 1 5.10 -4.06 6.17
C MET A 1 5.21 -2.71 6.83
N SER A 2 5.31 -1.66 6.04
CA SER A 2 5.30 -0.27 6.51
C SER A 2 4.10 0.43 5.91
N ILE A 3 3.44 1.30 6.70
CA ILE A 3 2.24 2.02 6.27
C ILE A 3 2.48 3.51 6.49
N HIS A 4 2.31 4.29 5.43
CA HIS A 4 2.61 5.72 5.41
C HIS A 4 1.48 6.51 4.76
N CYS A 5 1.46 7.81 5.04
CA CYS A 5 0.68 8.79 4.27
C CYS A 5 1.66 9.62 3.44
N ASN A 6 1.31 9.81 2.18
CA ASN A 6 2.16 10.51 1.22
C ASN A 6 1.95 12.04 1.28
N SER A 7 2.83 12.78 0.66
CA SER A 7 2.77 14.23 0.63
C SER A 7 3.39 14.76 -0.68
N ALA A 8 2.70 15.69 -1.32
CA ALA A 8 3.19 16.39 -2.52
C ALA A 8 2.77 17.86 -2.45
N PRO A 9 3.46 18.69 -1.62
CA PRO A 9 3.02 20.07 -1.37
C PRO A 9 2.97 20.95 -2.62
N THR A 10 3.82 20.67 -3.63
CA THR A 10 3.85 21.43 -4.88
C THR A 10 2.76 21.03 -5.87
N VAL A 11 2.12 19.87 -5.66
CA VAL A 11 1.04 19.37 -6.52
C VAL A 11 -0.08 18.80 -5.62
N PRO A 12 -0.87 19.67 -4.96
CA PRO A 12 -1.88 19.23 -3.99
C PRO A 12 -3.05 18.46 -4.62
N THR A 13 -3.11 18.38 -5.94
CA THR A 13 -4.10 17.55 -6.65
C THR A 13 -3.69 16.10 -6.75
N PHE A 14 -2.45 15.72 -6.43
CA PHE A 14 -2.03 14.33 -6.42
C PHE A 14 -2.85 13.54 -5.41
N GLN A 15 -3.31 12.37 -5.83
CA GLN A 15 -4.11 11.47 -5.01
C GLN A 15 -3.84 10.01 -5.38
N GLY A 16 -4.20 9.11 -4.48
CA GLY A 16 -4.21 7.69 -4.73
C GLY A 16 -3.33 6.89 -3.78
N LEU A 17 -3.54 5.59 -3.83
CA LEU A 17 -2.86 4.59 -3.02
C LEU A 17 -1.83 3.88 -3.89
N TYR A 18 -0.61 3.77 -3.35
CA TYR A 18 0.50 3.03 -3.97
C TYR A 18 1.02 1.98 -3.00
N THR A 19 1.49 0.86 -3.52
CA THR A 19 2.26 -0.09 -2.72
C THR A 19 3.63 -0.28 -3.36
N TYR A 20 4.68 -0.04 -2.58
CA TYR A 20 6.06 -0.11 -3.03
C TYR A 20 6.72 -1.43 -2.59
N TYR A 21 7.61 -1.92 -3.45
CA TYR A 21 8.43 -3.10 -3.18
C TYR A 21 9.88 -2.83 -3.58
N TYR A 22 10.83 -3.65 -3.08
CA TYR A 22 12.24 -3.50 -3.46
C TYR A 22 12.46 -4.04 -4.88
N PRO A 23 13.20 -3.32 -5.75
CA PRO A 23 13.25 -3.62 -7.20
C PRO A 23 13.68 -5.04 -7.57
N THR A 24 14.54 -5.67 -6.78
CA THR A 24 15.07 -7.01 -7.08
C THR A 24 14.27 -8.15 -6.46
N SER A 25 13.21 -7.86 -5.71
CA SER A 25 12.42 -8.88 -5.02
C SER A 25 11.15 -9.21 -5.79
N SER A 26 11.17 -10.32 -6.55
CA SER A 26 9.98 -10.80 -7.26
C SER A 26 8.86 -11.23 -6.31
N ARG A 27 9.21 -11.81 -5.15
CA ARG A 27 8.22 -12.18 -4.14
C ARG A 27 7.54 -10.97 -3.52
N SER A 28 8.32 -9.92 -3.22
CA SER A 28 7.75 -8.67 -2.71
C SER A 28 6.89 -7.98 -3.75
N LYS A 29 7.21 -8.09 -5.02
CA LYS A 29 6.36 -7.57 -6.11
C LYS A 29 4.97 -8.23 -6.10
N ALA A 30 4.92 -9.55 -6.01
CA ALA A 30 3.65 -10.28 -5.93
C ALA A 30 2.87 -9.92 -4.66
N PHE A 31 3.57 -9.78 -3.54
CA PHE A 31 2.98 -9.33 -2.28
C PHE A 31 2.38 -7.93 -2.40
N ALA A 32 3.14 -7.00 -3.00
CA ALA A 32 2.66 -5.63 -3.23
C ALA A 32 1.39 -5.61 -4.08
N GLN A 33 1.32 -6.42 -5.13
CA GLN A 33 0.13 -6.47 -5.98
C GLN A 33 -1.09 -6.97 -5.22
N ALA A 34 -0.95 -8.03 -4.42
CA ALA A 34 -2.04 -8.57 -3.63
C ALA A 34 -2.57 -7.53 -2.62
N VAL A 35 -1.66 -6.84 -1.93
CA VAL A 35 -2.03 -5.79 -0.97
C VAL A 35 -2.71 -4.62 -1.68
N GLN A 36 -2.15 -4.17 -2.80
CA GLN A 36 -2.69 -3.05 -3.57
C GLN A 36 -4.13 -3.34 -4.03
N ASP A 37 -4.35 -4.50 -4.61
CA ASP A 37 -5.66 -4.88 -5.15
C ASP A 37 -6.72 -4.94 -4.04
N ALA A 38 -6.40 -5.60 -2.93
CA ALA A 38 -7.34 -5.78 -1.83
C ALA A 38 -7.60 -4.45 -1.10
N ALA A 39 -6.57 -3.64 -0.88
CA ALA A 39 -6.72 -2.35 -0.21
C ALA A 39 -7.59 -1.39 -1.02
N CYS A 40 -7.38 -1.31 -2.33
CA CYS A 40 -8.19 -0.45 -3.20
C CYS A 40 -9.63 -0.95 -3.31
N ALA A 41 -9.84 -2.26 -3.41
CA ALA A 41 -11.18 -2.85 -3.47
C ALA A 41 -11.98 -2.55 -2.19
N ALA A 42 -11.35 -2.65 -1.03
CA ALA A 42 -12.03 -2.45 0.25
C ALA A 42 -12.30 -0.97 0.56
N SER A 43 -11.38 -0.08 0.21
CA SER A 43 -11.45 1.34 0.58
C SER A 43 -12.09 2.23 -0.47
N GLY A 44 -12.06 1.82 -1.73
CA GLY A 44 -12.45 2.68 -2.84
C GLY A 44 -11.41 3.75 -3.17
N ALA A 45 -10.18 3.65 -2.64
CA ALA A 45 -9.11 4.58 -2.96
C ALA A 45 -8.77 4.56 -4.44
N VAL A 46 -8.28 5.69 -4.94
CA VAL A 46 -7.78 5.76 -6.31
C VAL A 46 -6.55 4.85 -6.41
N ASP A 47 -6.63 3.86 -7.30
CA ASP A 47 -5.57 2.86 -7.48
C ASP A 47 -4.47 3.43 -8.38
N ARG A 48 -3.30 3.67 -7.80
CA ARG A 48 -2.10 4.10 -8.53
C ARG A 48 -1.15 2.96 -8.83
N GLY A 49 -1.52 1.75 -8.45
CA GLY A 49 -0.74 0.55 -8.74
C GLY A 49 0.44 0.35 -7.80
N ILE A 50 1.32 -0.53 -8.23
CA ILE A 50 2.55 -0.84 -7.49
C ILE A 50 3.74 -0.19 -8.17
N ALA A 51 4.77 0.08 -7.39
CA ALA A 51 6.02 0.65 -7.92
C ALA A 51 7.21 0.12 -7.11
N SER A 52 8.39 0.16 -7.70
CA SER A 52 9.62 -0.21 -6.98
C SER A 52 10.27 1.03 -6.39
N ALA A 53 10.89 0.86 -5.22
CA ALA A 53 11.61 1.93 -4.57
C ALA A 53 12.70 1.36 -3.67
N ASN A 54 13.78 2.12 -3.49
CA ASN A 54 14.91 1.74 -2.66
C ASN A 54 14.78 2.37 -1.25
N PHE A 55 13.72 1.98 -0.53
CA PHE A 55 13.54 2.39 0.86
C PHE A 55 14.32 1.47 1.81
N VAL A 56 14.86 2.03 2.87
CA VAL A 56 15.61 1.27 3.88
C VAL A 56 14.77 0.13 4.45
N VAL A 57 13.51 0.40 4.77
CA VAL A 57 12.60 -0.59 5.35
C VAL A 57 12.33 -1.78 4.42
N LEU A 58 12.52 -1.60 3.11
CA LEU A 58 12.38 -2.66 2.11
C LEU A 58 13.69 -3.36 1.80
N ARG A 59 14.81 -2.60 1.81
CA ARG A 59 16.15 -3.08 1.44
C ARG A 59 16.80 -3.89 2.56
N GLU A 60 16.66 -3.43 3.81
CA GLU A 60 17.39 -3.98 4.96
C GLU A 60 16.60 -5.08 5.68
N THR A 61 15.91 -5.93 4.91
CA THR A 61 15.16 -7.06 5.46
C THR A 61 15.32 -8.28 4.57
N ASP A 62 15.37 -9.45 5.18
CA ASP A 62 15.43 -10.74 4.47
C ASP A 62 14.03 -11.27 4.12
N MET A 63 12.99 -10.63 4.63
CA MET A 63 11.60 -11.04 4.43
C MET A 63 10.99 -10.34 3.22
N CYS A 64 9.91 -10.90 2.69
CA CYS A 64 9.04 -10.14 1.79
C CYS A 64 8.55 -8.89 2.51
N ALA A 65 8.72 -7.75 1.88
CA ALA A 65 8.39 -6.47 2.49
C ALA A 65 7.74 -5.54 1.47
N VAL A 66 6.75 -4.79 1.94
CA VAL A 66 6.08 -3.76 1.15
C VAL A 66 5.89 -2.50 2.01
N LEU A 67 5.78 -1.37 1.34
CA LEU A 67 5.43 -0.09 1.95
C LEU A 67 4.17 0.43 1.26
N VAL A 68 3.11 0.63 2.04
CA VAL A 68 1.83 1.13 1.53
C VAL A 68 1.76 2.64 1.77
N GLU A 69 1.67 3.42 0.70
CA GLU A 69 1.35 4.83 0.75
C GLU A 69 -0.16 4.97 0.61
N THR A 70 -0.84 5.27 1.69
CA THR A 70 -2.30 5.17 1.80
C THR A 70 -3.06 6.30 1.10
N GLY A 71 -2.41 7.41 0.85
CA GLY A 71 -2.99 8.58 0.20
C GLY A 71 -2.14 9.81 0.49
N PHE A 72 -2.49 10.92 -0.15
CA PHE A 72 -1.75 12.17 -0.04
C PHE A 72 -2.39 13.10 0.99
N MET A 73 -1.68 13.39 2.06
CA MET A 73 -2.13 14.34 3.09
C MET A 73 -2.29 15.76 2.55
N THR A 74 -1.63 16.07 1.45
CA THR A 74 -1.71 17.38 0.79
C THR A 74 -2.95 17.54 -0.09
N ASN A 75 -3.69 16.46 -0.33
CA ASN A 75 -4.98 16.50 -1.01
C ASN A 75 -6.08 16.52 0.06
N VAL A 76 -6.90 17.59 0.05
CA VAL A 76 -7.91 17.82 1.11
C VAL A 76 -8.91 16.66 1.20
N GLU A 77 -9.37 16.15 0.06
CA GLU A 77 -10.33 15.03 0.05
C GLU A 77 -9.71 13.75 0.63
N GLU A 78 -8.47 13.45 0.25
CA GLU A 78 -7.77 12.28 0.78
C GLU A 78 -7.44 12.44 2.26
N LEU A 79 -7.01 13.60 2.68
CA LEU A 79 -6.75 13.88 4.09
C LEU A 79 -8.02 13.68 4.93
N THR A 80 -9.16 14.16 4.44
CA THR A 80 -10.44 14.00 5.12
C THR A 80 -10.78 12.51 5.30
N ARG A 81 -10.60 11.69 4.25
CA ARG A 81 -10.81 10.24 4.35
C ARG A 81 -9.83 9.57 5.30
N LEU A 82 -8.54 9.94 5.21
CA LEU A 82 -7.50 9.35 6.07
C LEU A 82 -7.71 9.66 7.56
N CYS A 83 -8.41 10.74 7.88
CA CYS A 83 -8.77 11.10 9.26
C CYS A 83 -10.08 10.46 9.73
N ASP A 84 -10.82 9.78 8.86
CA ASP A 84 -12.09 9.13 9.19
C ASP A 84 -11.84 7.69 9.65
N GLU A 85 -12.29 7.36 10.86
CA GLU A 85 -12.10 6.03 11.44
C GLU A 85 -12.74 4.92 10.62
N THR A 86 -13.91 5.16 10.04
CA THR A 86 -14.59 4.17 9.20
C THR A 86 -13.77 3.86 7.96
N TYR A 87 -13.18 4.87 7.33
CA TYR A 87 -12.30 4.70 6.20
C TYR A 87 -11.02 3.95 6.57
N GLN A 88 -10.41 4.34 7.69
CA GLN A 88 -9.22 3.66 8.22
C GLN A 88 -9.48 2.17 8.45
N GLN A 89 -10.63 1.83 9.02
CA GLN A 89 -11.01 0.43 9.28
C GLN A 89 -11.13 -0.35 7.98
N LYS A 90 -11.84 0.19 6.99
CA LYS A 90 -12.00 -0.45 5.68
C LYS A 90 -10.66 -0.65 5.00
N LEU A 91 -9.81 0.36 5.02
CA LEU A 91 -8.50 0.32 4.39
C LEU A 91 -7.63 -0.76 5.04
N MET A 92 -7.59 -0.82 6.37
CA MET A 92 -6.77 -1.80 7.08
C MET A 92 -7.32 -3.23 6.94
N GLU A 93 -8.62 -3.40 6.87
CA GLU A 93 -9.22 -4.70 6.54
C GLU A 93 -8.80 -5.16 5.14
N GLY A 94 -8.78 -4.24 4.19
CA GLY A 94 -8.31 -4.52 2.83
C GLY A 94 -6.82 -4.90 2.80
N VAL A 95 -5.98 -4.16 3.51
CA VAL A 95 -4.55 -4.48 3.63
C VAL A 95 -4.36 -5.87 4.23
N ALA A 96 -5.06 -6.17 5.32
CA ALA A 96 -4.98 -7.47 5.98
C ALA A 96 -5.43 -8.61 5.05
N ARG A 97 -6.49 -8.39 4.28
CA ARG A 97 -6.96 -9.36 3.27
C ARG A 97 -5.90 -9.60 2.21
N GLY A 98 -5.25 -8.54 1.74
CA GLY A 98 -4.17 -8.65 0.75
C GLY A 98 -2.99 -9.48 1.26
N VAL A 99 -2.63 -9.31 2.52
CA VAL A 99 -1.62 -10.15 3.17
C VAL A 99 -2.06 -11.62 3.16
N GLY A 100 -3.30 -11.88 3.56
CA GLY A 100 -3.88 -13.24 3.56
C GLY A 100 -3.91 -13.84 2.17
N ASP A 101 -4.34 -13.08 1.17
CA ASP A 101 -4.39 -13.53 -0.23
C ASP A 101 -3.00 -13.93 -0.72
N TYR A 102 -1.98 -13.12 -0.41
CA TYR A 102 -0.61 -13.45 -0.78
C TYR A 102 -0.14 -14.73 -0.10
N LEU A 103 -0.34 -14.86 1.21
CA LEU A 103 0.07 -16.05 1.96
C LEU A 103 -0.62 -17.31 1.43
N ASN A 104 -1.91 -17.20 1.09
CA ASN A 104 -2.68 -18.32 0.55
C ASN A 104 -2.26 -18.69 -0.88
N SER A 105 -1.59 -17.79 -1.60
CA SER A 105 -1.09 -18.04 -2.95
C SER A 105 0.24 -18.81 -2.96
N LEU A 106 0.92 -18.88 -1.81
CA LEU A 106 2.22 -19.54 -1.71
C LEU A 106 2.07 -21.07 -1.74
N PRO A 107 3.04 -21.78 -2.37
CA PRO A 107 3.00 -23.24 -2.36
C PRO A 107 3.05 -23.79 -0.94
N ARG A 108 2.25 -24.80 -0.67
CA ARG A 108 2.31 -25.54 0.59
C ARG A 108 3.46 -26.54 0.55
N LYS A 109 4.16 -26.65 1.65
CA LYS A 109 5.23 -27.62 1.82
C LYS A 109 4.64 -28.95 2.28
#